data_dd8ebba9d3badfec23f24827db41ab68
#
_entry.id   dd8ebba9d3badfec23f24827db41ab68
#
_cell.length_a   1.000
_cell.length_b   1.000
_cell.length_c   1.000
_cell.angle_alpha   90.00
_cell.angle_beta   90.00
_cell.angle_gamma   90.00
#
_symmetry.space_group_name_H-M   'P 1'
#
loop_
_entity.id
_entity.type
_entity.pdbx_description
1 polymer ?
#
loop_
_entity_poly.entity_id
_entity_poly.type
_entity_poly.pdbx_seq_one_letter_code
_entity_poly.pdbx_strand_id
1 'polypeptide(L)'
;DFALEHSLTGLEFLACIPGSIGGAIRMNSGCYGQDISQILHSINTIDMFGNEKNISASDIKFNYRDCSLDENLIITSVKLKATHSLKEDIKKKQQALIEKKKIAQPNQIKTCGSTFKNTKNKKAWELIKESSCQDLHVGNAKISNKHCNFFVNNGKATAKELEDLINKVKETVYQRTNIKMELEIKIIGHYD
;
A
#
# COMPACT_ATOMS: atom_id res chain seq x y z
N ASP A 1 -2.87 -15.94 -8.69
CA ASP A 1 -3.41 -17.17 -9.31
C ASP A 1 -2.96 -17.28 -10.78
N PHE A 2 -3.29 -16.34 -11.67
CA PHE A 2 -2.91 -16.38 -13.08
C PHE A 2 -1.41 -16.71 -13.29
N ALA A 3 -0.50 -16.03 -12.58
CA ALA A 3 0.93 -16.26 -12.71
C ALA A 3 1.34 -17.70 -12.31
N LEU A 4 0.73 -18.23 -11.26
CA LEU A 4 0.93 -19.61 -10.81
C LEU A 4 0.45 -20.62 -11.87
N GLU A 5 -0.74 -20.39 -12.42
CA GLU A 5 -1.33 -21.25 -13.47
C GLU A 5 -0.42 -21.33 -14.71
N HIS A 6 0.24 -20.22 -15.06
CA HIS A 6 1.14 -20.11 -16.20
C HIS A 6 2.62 -20.33 -15.87
N SER A 7 2.94 -20.82 -14.65
CA SER A 7 4.33 -21.10 -14.22
C SER A 7 5.24 -19.88 -14.26
N LEU A 8 4.71 -18.69 -13.91
CA LEU A 8 5.42 -17.42 -13.92
C LEU A 8 5.82 -17.00 -12.50
N THR A 9 7.12 -16.82 -12.25
CA THR A 9 7.71 -16.34 -10.99
C THR A 9 8.12 -14.88 -11.07
N GLY A 10 8.30 -14.22 -9.91
CA GLY A 10 8.67 -12.82 -9.77
C GLY A 10 7.49 -11.92 -9.43
N LEU A 11 6.26 -12.48 -9.40
CA LEU A 11 5.01 -11.76 -9.16
C LEU A 11 4.36 -12.13 -7.80
N GLU A 12 4.97 -13.00 -7.01
CA GLU A 12 4.39 -13.61 -5.82
C GLU A 12 4.05 -12.59 -4.73
N PHE A 13 4.83 -11.48 -4.64
CA PHE A 13 4.58 -10.42 -3.66
C PHE A 13 3.25 -9.70 -3.88
N LEU A 14 2.74 -9.68 -5.13
CA LEU A 14 1.44 -9.09 -5.44
C LEU A 14 0.27 -9.78 -4.74
N ALA A 15 0.40 -11.05 -4.39
CA ALA A 15 -0.59 -11.77 -3.59
C ALA A 15 -0.78 -11.17 -2.18
N CYS A 16 0.17 -10.38 -1.73
CA CYS A 16 0.11 -9.68 -0.44
C CYS A 16 -0.53 -8.28 -0.54
N ILE A 17 -0.84 -7.78 -1.74
CA ILE A 17 -1.29 -6.40 -1.97
C ILE A 17 -2.70 -6.42 -2.54
N PRO A 18 -3.73 -6.06 -1.75
CA PRO A 18 -5.09 -5.96 -2.25
C PRO A 18 -5.26 -4.72 -3.13
N GLY A 19 -6.11 -4.81 -4.13
CA GLY A 19 -6.43 -3.70 -5.02
C GLY A 19 -6.30 -4.05 -6.50
N SER A 20 -6.43 -3.04 -7.36
CA SER A 20 -6.23 -3.19 -8.80
C SER A 20 -4.76 -3.04 -9.18
N ILE A 21 -4.38 -3.63 -10.32
CA ILE A 21 -3.02 -3.50 -10.84
C ILE A 21 -2.69 -2.04 -11.23
N GLY A 22 -3.67 -1.28 -11.72
CA GLY A 22 -3.50 0.14 -12.01
C GLY A 22 -3.21 0.96 -10.74
N GLY A 23 -3.91 0.69 -9.65
CA GLY A 23 -3.62 1.29 -8.33
C GLY A 23 -2.24 0.89 -7.81
N ALA A 24 -1.83 -0.37 -8.00
CA ALA A 24 -0.51 -0.84 -7.62
C ALA A 24 0.61 -0.11 -8.37
N ILE A 25 0.42 0.20 -9.66
CA ILE A 25 1.38 0.97 -10.46
C ILE A 25 1.47 2.40 -9.96
N ARG A 26 0.33 3.07 -9.75
CA ARG A 26 0.31 4.47 -9.27
C ARG A 26 0.99 4.65 -7.92
N MET A 27 0.86 3.67 -7.05
CA MET A 27 1.45 3.69 -5.72
C MET A 27 2.85 3.07 -5.67
N ASN A 28 3.41 2.64 -6.81
CA ASN A 28 4.58 1.77 -6.80
C ASN A 28 4.49 0.76 -5.66
N SER A 29 3.38 0.04 -5.62
CA SER A 29 3.07 -0.86 -4.51
C SER A 29 4.13 -1.94 -4.37
N GLY A 30 4.52 -2.20 -3.14
CA GLY A 30 5.52 -3.21 -2.87
C GLY A 30 5.51 -3.69 -1.42
N CYS A 31 6.07 -4.86 -1.22
CA CYS A 31 6.29 -5.44 0.10
C CYS A 31 7.49 -6.41 0.05
N TYR A 32 8.11 -6.62 1.20
CA TYR A 32 9.21 -7.58 1.38
C TYR A 32 10.39 -7.38 0.42
N GLY A 33 10.70 -6.11 0.08
CA GLY A 33 11.84 -5.75 -0.77
C GLY A 33 11.56 -5.79 -2.27
N GLN A 34 10.34 -6.07 -2.67
CA GLN A 34 9.89 -6.03 -4.06
C GLN A 34 8.83 -4.94 -4.25
N ASP A 35 8.80 -4.34 -5.44
CA ASP A 35 7.78 -3.36 -5.85
C ASP A 35 7.49 -3.43 -7.36
N ILE A 36 6.46 -2.70 -7.79
CA ILE A 36 6.00 -2.68 -9.18
C ILE A 36 7.09 -2.23 -10.15
N SER A 37 7.94 -1.27 -9.77
CA SER A 37 8.97 -0.73 -10.66
C SER A 37 9.94 -1.81 -11.17
N GLN A 38 10.17 -2.85 -10.38
CA GLN A 38 11.08 -3.95 -10.72
C GLN A 38 10.51 -4.89 -11.80
N ILE A 39 9.19 -4.99 -11.87
CA ILE A 39 8.50 -5.94 -12.73
C ILE A 39 7.72 -5.30 -13.88
N LEU A 40 7.52 -3.99 -13.88
CA LEU A 40 6.79 -3.32 -14.94
C LEU A 40 7.60 -3.31 -16.24
N HIS A 41 6.94 -3.59 -17.36
CA HIS A 41 7.48 -3.40 -18.70
C HIS A 41 6.88 -2.17 -19.37
N SER A 42 5.56 -2.09 -19.48
CA SER A 42 4.82 -0.96 -20.05
C SER A 42 3.37 -0.98 -19.61
N ILE A 43 2.69 0.15 -19.81
CA ILE A 43 1.27 0.32 -19.58
C ILE A 43 0.59 0.92 -20.82
N ASN A 44 -0.67 0.58 -21.03
CA ASN A 44 -1.54 1.37 -21.90
C ASN A 44 -2.42 2.25 -21.03
N THR A 45 -2.58 3.48 -21.43
CA THR A 45 -3.39 4.49 -20.75
C THR A 45 -4.35 5.14 -21.70
N ILE A 46 -5.43 5.70 -21.16
CA ILE A 46 -6.35 6.59 -21.86
C ILE A 46 -6.47 7.88 -21.04
N ASP A 47 -6.51 9.03 -21.73
CA ASP A 47 -6.75 10.31 -21.09
C ASP A 47 -8.26 10.64 -21.03
N MET A 48 -8.59 11.78 -20.44
CA MET A 48 -10.00 12.25 -20.30
C MET A 48 -10.66 12.62 -21.63
N PHE A 49 -9.89 12.71 -22.72
CA PHE A 49 -10.38 12.98 -24.08
C PHE A 49 -10.49 11.72 -24.94
N GLY A 50 -10.14 10.55 -24.40
CA GLY A 50 -10.19 9.28 -25.10
C GLY A 50 -8.93 8.94 -25.90
N ASN A 51 -7.85 9.73 -25.79
CA ASN A 51 -6.61 9.42 -26.48
C ASN A 51 -5.85 8.31 -25.76
N GLU A 52 -5.51 7.26 -26.52
CA GLU A 52 -4.73 6.14 -26.01
C GLU A 52 -3.22 6.39 -26.13
N LYS A 53 -2.46 5.95 -25.14
CA LYS A 53 -1.00 6.03 -25.14
C LYS A 53 -0.38 4.78 -24.50
N ASN A 54 0.65 4.24 -25.14
CA ASN A 54 1.53 3.26 -24.53
C ASN A 54 2.73 3.98 -23.89
N ILE A 55 3.00 3.68 -22.61
CA ILE A 55 4.08 4.30 -21.82
C ILE A 55 5.02 3.17 -21.36
N SER A 56 6.29 3.28 -21.68
CA SER A 56 7.33 2.36 -21.21
C SER A 56 7.60 2.57 -19.71
N ALA A 57 7.96 1.52 -19.00
CA ALA A 57 8.39 1.64 -17.60
C ALA A 57 9.62 2.56 -17.45
N SER A 58 10.49 2.65 -18.48
CA SER A 58 11.64 3.58 -18.50
C SER A 58 11.26 5.06 -18.47
N ASP A 59 10.05 5.38 -18.92
CA ASP A 59 9.55 6.77 -19.00
C ASP A 59 8.81 7.18 -17.73
N ILE A 60 8.65 6.25 -16.78
CA ILE A 60 7.98 6.46 -15.51
C ILE A 60 9.05 6.53 -14.40
N LYS A 61 9.10 7.65 -13.68
CA LYS A 61 9.92 7.74 -12.47
C LYS A 61 9.14 7.17 -11.31
N PHE A 62 9.68 6.11 -10.71
CA PHE A 62 9.12 5.50 -9.51
C PHE A 62 9.88 5.93 -8.27
N ASN A 63 9.13 6.30 -7.24
CA ASN A 63 9.62 6.57 -5.89
C ASN A 63 8.90 5.65 -4.89
N TYR A 64 9.28 5.74 -3.63
CA TYR A 64 8.60 5.00 -2.57
C TYR A 64 7.14 5.48 -2.45
N ARG A 65 6.20 4.59 -2.76
CA ARG A 65 4.74 4.85 -2.77
C ARG A 65 4.31 6.02 -3.66
N ASP A 66 4.98 6.16 -4.80
CA ASP A 66 4.72 7.23 -5.75
C ASP A 66 5.21 6.92 -7.17
N CYS A 67 4.63 7.56 -8.18
CA CYS A 67 5.14 7.54 -9.55
C CYS A 67 4.81 8.84 -10.29
N SER A 68 5.56 9.13 -11.35
CA SER A 68 5.43 10.36 -12.16
C SER A 68 4.30 10.34 -13.19
N LEU A 69 3.38 9.38 -13.13
CA LEU A 69 2.25 9.32 -14.06
C LEU A 69 1.26 10.46 -13.79
N ASP A 70 0.83 11.14 -14.86
CA ASP A 70 -0.22 12.14 -14.80
C ASP A 70 -1.50 11.55 -14.16
N GLU A 71 -2.06 12.25 -13.19
CA GLU A 71 -3.24 11.81 -12.43
C GLU A 71 -4.48 11.65 -13.31
N ASN A 72 -4.56 12.37 -14.43
CA ASN A 72 -5.67 12.31 -15.39
C ASN A 72 -5.63 11.09 -16.32
N LEU A 73 -4.56 10.30 -16.29
CA LEU A 73 -4.47 9.08 -17.10
C LEU A 73 -5.15 7.91 -16.40
N ILE A 74 -5.95 7.16 -17.13
CA ILE A 74 -6.52 5.88 -16.68
C ILE A 74 -5.68 4.75 -17.25
N ILE A 75 -5.16 3.86 -16.40
CA ILE A 75 -4.41 2.68 -16.82
C ILE A 75 -5.40 1.61 -17.26
N THR A 76 -5.38 1.24 -18.52
CA THR A 76 -6.32 0.27 -19.13
C THR A 76 -5.74 -1.13 -19.21
N SER A 77 -4.43 -1.26 -19.43
CA SER A 77 -3.73 -2.55 -19.42
C SER A 77 -2.26 -2.41 -19.03
N VAL A 78 -1.64 -3.53 -18.70
CA VAL A 78 -0.25 -3.58 -18.21
C VAL A 78 0.48 -4.78 -18.77
N LYS A 79 1.76 -4.59 -19.09
CA LYS A 79 2.71 -5.68 -19.36
C LYS A 79 3.70 -5.77 -18.21
N LEU A 80 3.79 -6.95 -17.60
CA LEU A 80 4.72 -7.25 -16.52
C LEU A 80 5.80 -8.20 -16.99
N LYS A 81 7.00 -8.08 -16.42
CA LYS A 81 8.12 -8.99 -16.60
C LYS A 81 7.97 -10.15 -15.61
N ALA A 82 8.10 -11.36 -16.10
CA ALA A 82 8.12 -12.56 -15.27
C ALA A 82 9.04 -13.59 -15.94
N THR A 83 9.47 -14.59 -15.19
CA THR A 83 10.28 -15.71 -15.70
C THR A 83 9.58 -17.03 -15.40
N HIS A 84 9.90 -18.07 -16.16
CA HIS A 84 9.35 -19.41 -15.90
C HIS A 84 10.01 -20.05 -14.67
N SER A 85 9.21 -20.76 -13.87
CA SER A 85 9.68 -21.57 -12.74
C SER A 85 8.72 -22.74 -12.49
N LEU A 86 9.12 -23.68 -11.65
CA LEU A 86 8.23 -24.77 -11.23
C LEU A 86 7.05 -24.23 -10.41
N LYS A 87 5.84 -24.70 -10.70
CA LYS A 87 4.62 -24.27 -9.98
C LYS A 87 4.73 -24.47 -8.47
N GLU A 88 5.38 -25.54 -8.04
CA GLU A 88 5.60 -25.84 -6.63
C GLU A 88 6.44 -24.76 -5.94
N ASP A 89 7.51 -24.29 -6.59
CA ASP A 89 8.38 -23.25 -6.06
C ASP A 89 7.66 -21.89 -5.97
N ILE A 90 6.88 -21.56 -7.01
CA ILE A 90 6.05 -20.34 -7.04
C ILE A 90 5.03 -20.38 -5.89
N LYS A 91 4.32 -21.49 -5.73
CA LYS A 91 3.32 -21.70 -4.68
C LYS A 91 3.94 -21.59 -3.29
N LYS A 92 5.12 -22.21 -3.09
CA LYS A 92 5.85 -22.16 -1.82
C LYS A 92 6.26 -20.73 -1.47
N LYS A 93 6.80 -19.96 -2.43
CA LYS A 93 7.17 -18.55 -2.24
C LYS A 93 5.94 -17.70 -1.90
N GLN A 94 4.86 -17.84 -2.65
CA GLN A 94 3.62 -17.11 -2.45
C GLN A 94 3.04 -17.39 -1.05
N GLN A 95 2.96 -18.65 -0.65
CA GLN A 95 2.47 -19.04 0.67
C GLN A 95 3.32 -18.49 1.80
N ALA A 96 4.65 -18.53 1.67
CA ALA A 96 5.56 -17.96 2.66
C ALA A 96 5.35 -16.45 2.85
N LEU A 97 5.14 -15.69 1.78
CA LEU A 97 4.85 -14.26 1.85
C LEU A 97 3.48 -13.97 2.48
N ILE A 98 2.45 -14.74 2.11
CA ILE A 98 1.11 -14.62 2.70
C ILE A 98 1.14 -14.91 4.20
N GLU A 99 1.84 -15.97 4.61
CA GLU A 99 1.95 -16.33 6.02
C GLU A 99 2.71 -15.25 6.82
N LYS A 100 3.82 -14.76 6.28
CA LYS A 100 4.56 -13.64 6.87
C LYS A 100 3.67 -12.41 7.06
N LYS A 101 2.80 -12.11 6.08
CA LYS A 101 1.82 -11.02 6.18
C LYS A 101 0.80 -11.29 7.29
N LYS A 102 0.23 -12.49 7.34
CA LYS A 102 -0.76 -12.86 8.36
C LYS A 102 -0.20 -12.74 9.78
N ILE A 103 1.08 -13.06 9.98
CA ILE A 103 1.75 -12.91 11.27
C ILE A 103 1.93 -11.42 11.62
N ALA A 104 2.36 -10.60 10.68
CA ALA A 104 2.77 -9.20 10.92
C ALA A 104 1.61 -8.19 10.92
N GLN A 105 0.52 -8.44 10.21
CA GLN A 105 -0.54 -7.46 9.97
C GLN A 105 -1.90 -7.96 10.48
N PRO A 106 -2.83 -7.04 10.86
CA PRO A 106 -4.19 -7.43 11.21
C PRO A 106 -4.89 -8.04 9.99
N ASN A 107 -5.68 -9.09 10.24
CA ASN A 107 -6.50 -9.74 9.24
C ASN A 107 -7.96 -9.80 9.74
N GLN A 108 -8.90 -10.01 8.83
CA GLN A 108 -10.34 -10.13 9.14
C GLN A 108 -10.92 -8.92 9.91
N ILE A 109 -10.33 -7.74 9.71
CA ILE A 109 -10.79 -6.49 10.32
C ILE A 109 -10.77 -5.37 9.26
N LYS A 110 -11.72 -4.45 9.34
CA LYS A 110 -11.79 -3.30 8.42
C LYS A 110 -10.65 -2.33 8.70
N THR A 111 -9.75 -2.18 7.74
CA THR A 111 -8.61 -1.26 7.77
C THR A 111 -8.23 -0.85 6.35
N CYS A 112 -7.67 0.32 6.19
CA CYS A 112 -7.14 0.82 4.90
C CYS A 112 -5.68 0.39 4.65
N GLY A 113 -5.13 -0.52 5.45
CA GLY A 113 -3.71 -0.91 5.39
C GLY A 113 -2.83 0.01 6.24
N SER A 114 -1.58 0.18 5.83
CA SER A 114 -0.65 1.12 6.47
C SER A 114 -1.18 2.54 6.34
N THR A 115 -1.37 3.23 7.46
CA THR A 115 -1.92 4.59 7.47
C THR A 115 -0.86 5.61 7.04
N PHE A 116 0.38 5.43 7.47
CA PHE A 116 1.48 6.36 7.18
C PHE A 116 2.60 5.69 6.38
N LYS A 117 3.25 6.48 5.52
CA LYS A 117 4.48 6.10 4.84
C LYS A 117 5.62 5.95 5.86
N ASN A 118 6.56 5.04 5.58
CA ASN A 118 7.81 5.02 6.32
C ASN A 118 8.65 6.25 5.95
N THR A 119 9.37 6.79 6.91
CA THR A 119 10.36 7.84 6.65
C THR A 119 11.66 7.22 6.12
N LYS A 120 12.58 8.05 5.66
CA LYS A 120 13.89 7.61 5.18
C LYS A 120 14.68 6.83 6.26
N ASN A 121 14.54 7.21 7.52
CA ASN A 121 15.38 6.71 8.61
C ASN A 121 14.65 5.81 9.61
N LYS A 122 13.31 5.88 9.67
CA LYS A 122 12.49 5.13 10.65
C LYS A 122 11.21 4.63 10.00
N LYS A 123 10.75 3.49 10.47
CA LYS A 123 9.44 2.97 10.07
C LYS A 123 8.34 3.71 10.81
N ALA A 124 7.19 3.92 10.16
CA ALA A 124 6.07 4.64 10.75
C ALA A 124 5.58 3.99 12.06
N TRP A 125 5.53 2.65 12.12
CA TRP A 125 5.11 1.96 13.34
C TRP A 125 6.09 2.19 14.53
N GLU A 126 7.38 2.38 14.27
CA GLU A 126 8.38 2.69 15.31
C GLU A 126 8.10 4.07 15.90
N LEU A 127 7.86 5.08 15.05
CA LEU A 127 7.52 6.44 15.49
C LEU A 127 6.23 6.48 16.33
N ILE A 128 5.20 5.75 15.90
CA ILE A 128 3.92 5.66 16.63
C ILE A 128 4.15 5.02 18.01
N LYS A 129 4.93 3.97 18.08
CA LYS A 129 5.26 3.26 19.34
C LYS A 129 6.11 4.10 20.26
N GLU A 130 7.20 4.71 19.78
CA GLU A 130 8.07 5.61 20.54
C GLU A 130 7.29 6.82 21.10
N SER A 131 6.27 7.25 20.37
CA SER A 131 5.39 8.34 20.79
C SER A 131 4.27 7.88 21.74
N SER A 132 4.26 6.63 22.17
CA SER A 132 3.21 6.06 23.05
C SER A 132 1.78 6.24 22.50
N CYS A 133 1.64 6.13 21.15
CA CYS A 133 0.35 6.31 20.48
C CYS A 133 -0.41 5.00 20.25
N GLN A 134 0.17 3.84 20.56
CA GLN A 134 -0.40 2.52 20.20
C GLN A 134 -1.80 2.26 20.77
N ASP A 135 -2.15 2.87 21.89
CA ASP A 135 -3.45 2.67 22.56
C ASP A 135 -4.44 3.81 22.28
N LEU A 136 -4.07 4.75 21.40
CA LEU A 136 -4.94 5.87 21.05
C LEU A 136 -6.18 5.38 20.28
N HIS A 137 -7.30 6.00 20.62
CA HIS A 137 -8.57 5.83 19.92
C HIS A 137 -9.34 7.15 19.89
N VAL A 138 -10.27 7.26 18.93
CA VAL A 138 -11.26 8.33 18.85
C VAL A 138 -12.59 7.67 18.50
N GLY A 139 -13.55 7.77 19.40
CA GLY A 139 -14.81 7.04 19.27
C GLY A 139 -14.58 5.53 19.06
N ASN A 140 -15.05 5.01 17.95
CA ASN A 140 -14.91 3.60 17.57
C ASN A 140 -13.70 3.31 16.65
N ALA A 141 -12.95 4.34 16.25
CA ALA A 141 -11.70 4.20 15.52
C ALA A 141 -10.55 3.96 16.50
N LYS A 142 -9.70 2.97 16.23
CA LYS A 142 -8.56 2.65 17.09
C LYS A 142 -7.35 2.17 16.29
N ILE A 143 -6.20 2.22 16.92
CA ILE A 143 -4.97 1.63 16.39
C ILE A 143 -4.99 0.12 16.64
N SER A 144 -4.50 -0.66 15.67
CA SER A 144 -4.43 -2.11 15.80
C SER A 144 -3.36 -2.52 16.82
N ASN A 145 -3.74 -3.37 17.76
CA ASN A 145 -2.79 -3.94 18.74
C ASN A 145 -1.71 -4.82 18.07
N LYS A 146 -2.00 -5.32 16.86
CA LYS A 146 -1.06 -6.17 16.13
C LYS A 146 0.00 -5.38 15.37
N HIS A 147 -0.37 -4.19 14.85
CA HIS A 147 0.54 -3.33 14.09
C HIS A 147 0.10 -1.87 14.17
N CYS A 148 0.86 -1.04 14.88
CA CYS A 148 0.44 0.33 15.21
C CYS A 148 0.25 1.26 14.00
N ASN A 149 0.79 0.95 12.82
CA ASN A 149 0.53 1.72 11.60
C ASN A 149 -0.75 1.30 10.86
N PHE A 150 -1.58 0.43 11.47
CA PHE A 150 -2.89 0.03 10.95
C PHE A 150 -3.99 0.57 11.85
N PHE A 151 -4.78 1.47 11.29
CA PHE A 151 -5.95 1.99 11.98
C PHE A 151 -7.17 1.17 11.57
N VAL A 152 -7.98 0.82 12.55
CA VAL A 152 -9.04 -0.17 12.37
C VAL A 152 -10.40 0.38 12.75
N ASN A 153 -11.39 -0.04 11.98
CA ASN A 153 -12.81 0.20 12.21
C ASN A 153 -13.48 -1.10 12.65
N ASN A 154 -13.94 -1.17 13.88
CA ASN A 154 -14.69 -2.31 14.42
C ASN A 154 -16.14 -2.40 13.87
N GLY A 155 -16.45 -1.69 12.78
CA GLY A 155 -17.76 -1.69 12.14
C GLY A 155 -18.67 -0.53 12.55
N LYS A 156 -18.26 0.30 13.52
CA LYS A 156 -19.02 1.45 14.01
C LYS A 156 -18.28 2.78 13.90
N ALA A 157 -17.00 2.80 13.53
CA ALA A 157 -16.26 4.03 13.38
C ALA A 157 -16.71 4.80 12.13
N THR A 158 -16.88 6.11 12.28
CA THR A 158 -17.10 7.03 11.16
C THR A 158 -15.78 7.39 10.47
N ALA A 159 -15.85 7.92 9.25
CA ALA A 159 -14.68 8.45 8.54
C ALA A 159 -14.03 9.59 9.35
N LYS A 160 -14.85 10.46 9.95
CA LYS A 160 -14.37 11.55 10.81
C LYS A 160 -13.58 11.04 12.01
N GLU A 161 -14.06 10.03 12.72
CA GLU A 161 -13.33 9.46 13.87
C GLU A 161 -11.97 8.89 13.44
N LEU A 162 -11.89 8.26 12.27
CA LEU A 162 -10.61 7.77 11.72
C LEU A 162 -9.68 8.93 11.38
N GLU A 163 -10.18 10.00 10.77
CA GLU A 163 -9.38 11.18 10.42
C GLU A 163 -8.93 11.94 11.68
N ASP A 164 -9.80 12.11 12.66
CA ASP A 164 -9.45 12.73 13.94
C ASP A 164 -8.36 11.92 14.67
N LEU A 165 -8.43 10.58 14.62
CA LEU A 165 -7.38 9.70 15.15
C LEU A 165 -6.06 9.86 14.38
N ILE A 166 -6.11 9.94 13.06
CA ILE A 166 -4.93 10.19 12.22
C ILE A 166 -4.25 11.51 12.61
N ASN A 167 -5.04 12.58 12.74
CA ASN A 167 -4.51 13.90 13.08
C ASN A 167 -3.92 13.92 14.49
N LYS A 168 -4.57 13.28 15.45
CA LYS A 168 -4.06 13.13 16.82
C LYS A 168 -2.72 12.40 16.87
N VAL A 169 -2.57 11.32 16.11
CA VAL A 169 -1.29 10.59 16.02
C VAL A 169 -0.22 11.43 15.36
N LYS A 170 -0.52 12.10 14.23
CA LYS A 170 0.43 13.00 13.55
C LYS A 170 0.96 14.08 14.48
N GLU A 171 0.07 14.72 15.21
CA GLU A 171 0.43 15.79 16.15
C GLU A 171 1.28 15.24 17.31
N THR A 172 0.87 14.15 17.94
CA THR A 172 1.62 13.55 19.06
C THR A 172 3.01 13.09 18.64
N VAL A 173 3.13 12.45 17.46
CA VAL A 173 4.44 12.04 16.92
C VAL A 173 5.31 13.27 16.63
N TYR A 174 4.74 14.30 16.02
CA TYR A 174 5.50 15.51 15.72
C TYR A 174 6.02 16.20 16.99
N GLN A 175 5.17 16.35 18.00
CA GLN A 175 5.55 16.95 19.29
C GLN A 175 6.67 16.19 19.99
N ARG A 176 6.70 14.86 19.90
CA ARG A 176 7.68 14.03 20.59
C ARG A 176 8.97 13.80 19.82
N THR A 177 8.90 13.79 18.47
CA THR A 177 10.05 13.39 17.62
C THR A 177 10.50 14.47 16.65
N ASN A 178 9.75 15.56 16.50
CA ASN A 178 9.90 16.59 15.46
C ASN A 178 9.85 16.03 14.03
N ILE A 179 9.24 14.84 13.82
CA ILE A 179 9.09 14.20 12.52
C ILE A 179 7.65 14.34 12.04
N LYS A 180 7.46 14.93 10.85
CA LYS A 180 6.16 15.00 10.18
C LYS A 180 5.89 13.69 9.46
N MET A 181 4.80 13.01 9.82
CA MET A 181 4.36 11.78 9.16
C MET A 181 3.51 12.10 7.92
N GLU A 182 3.80 11.40 6.81
CA GLU A 182 3.01 11.47 5.58
C GLU A 182 2.03 10.31 5.51
N LEU A 183 0.83 10.58 4.99
CA LEU A 183 -0.18 9.53 4.76
C LEU A 183 0.23 8.63 3.58
N GLU A 184 0.05 7.32 3.75
CA GLU A 184 0.06 6.34 2.65
C GLU A 184 -1.36 6.16 2.09
N ILE A 185 -2.39 6.33 2.91
CA ILE A 185 -3.79 6.33 2.50
C ILE A 185 -4.20 7.68 1.88
N LYS A 186 -5.23 7.68 1.05
CA LYS A 186 -5.86 8.89 0.51
C LYS A 186 -7.22 9.12 1.19
N ILE A 187 -7.45 10.33 1.67
CA ILE A 187 -8.74 10.79 2.18
C ILE A 187 -9.47 11.46 1.03
N ILE A 188 -10.69 11.04 0.74
CA ILE A 188 -11.52 11.57 -0.35
C ILE A 188 -12.90 11.94 0.19
N GLY A 189 -13.52 12.96 -0.42
CA GLY A 189 -14.82 13.48 -0.02
C GLY A 189 -14.70 14.77 0.79
N HIS A 190 -15.86 15.30 1.17
CA HIS A 190 -16.01 16.47 2.00
C HIS A 190 -16.93 16.14 3.19
N TYR A 191 -16.77 16.85 4.27
CA TYR A 191 -17.78 16.88 5.36
C TYR A 191 -18.84 17.90 4.97
N ASP A 192 -20.10 17.52 5.12
CA ASP A 192 -21.25 18.43 5.03
C ASP A 192 -21.35 19.31 6.27
#